data_67ce172819c53cfd30bb8b45530cecaa
#
_entry.id   67ce172819c53cfd30bb8b45530cecaa
#
_cell.length_a   1.000
_cell.length_b   1.000
_cell.length_c   1.000
_cell.angle_alpha   90.00
_cell.angle_beta   90.00
_cell.angle_gamma   90.00
#
_symmetry.space_group_name_H-M   'P 1'
#
loop_
_entity.id
_entity.type
_entity.pdbx_description
1 polymer ?
#
loop_
_entity_poly.entity_id
_entity_poly.type
_entity_poly.pdbx_seq_one_letter_code
_entity_poly.pdbx_strand_id
1 'polypeptide(L)'
;MIDLRKLAEPGSIEETLLDRVDFKRLPRHVAVIMDGNGRWAKGRNLPRVEGHRAGIASVREIVETAARLELGVMTLYAFSVENWKRPRYEVATLMMLLKEYLRKELKTLMDNNIRFTAIGRVDGLDPSVQRELKYAENETAKNSGLLFQIALNYGGRAEIVDTVNRIMAVLREREMSDAQIDEQFFSDHLYTANIDDPDLLIRTSGELRVSNFLLWQIAYAEIHVTKVLWPDFRRRDLFEAIIDFQSRERRYGGVDESDAQMFIEADGNQG
;
A
#
# COMPACT_ATOMS: atom_id res chain seq x y z
N MET A 1 -19.61 3.48 12.86
CA MET A 1 -19.36 2.32 13.78
C MET A 1 -19.15 1.09 12.89
N ILE A 2 -17.99 0.45 13.02
CA ILE A 2 -17.60 -0.71 12.20
C ILE A 2 -18.59 -1.87 12.45
N ASP A 3 -19.19 -2.40 11.38
CA ASP A 3 -20.08 -3.55 11.47
C ASP A 3 -19.25 -4.85 11.41
N LEU A 4 -18.85 -5.35 12.59
CA LEU A 4 -18.00 -6.54 12.73
C LEU A 4 -18.60 -7.79 12.07
N ARG A 5 -19.95 -7.91 12.00
CA ARG A 5 -20.63 -9.05 11.35
C ARG A 5 -20.35 -9.17 9.86
N LYS A 6 -19.89 -8.09 9.22
CA LYS A 6 -19.45 -8.09 7.82
C LYS A 6 -17.98 -8.47 7.64
N LEU A 7 -17.22 -8.54 8.72
CA LEU A 7 -15.78 -8.82 8.72
C LEU A 7 -15.48 -10.28 9.06
N ALA A 8 -16.30 -10.94 9.90
CA ALA A 8 -16.10 -12.31 10.28
C ALA A 8 -17.43 -13.03 10.54
N GLU A 9 -17.45 -14.35 10.30
CA GLU A 9 -18.56 -15.20 10.67
C GLU A 9 -18.45 -15.61 12.15
N PRO A 10 -19.55 -15.76 12.89
CA PRO A 10 -19.53 -16.22 14.26
C PRO A 10 -18.81 -17.57 14.42
N GLY A 11 -17.90 -17.68 15.37
CA GLY A 11 -17.10 -18.87 15.64
C GLY A 11 -15.92 -19.10 14.68
N SER A 12 -15.64 -18.16 13.77
CA SER A 12 -14.52 -18.25 12.86
C SER A 12 -13.19 -17.82 13.50
N ILE A 13 -12.08 -18.17 12.84
CA ILE A 13 -10.74 -17.66 13.23
C ILE A 13 -10.68 -16.14 13.06
N GLU A 14 -11.34 -15.61 12.04
CA GLU A 14 -11.43 -14.18 11.78
C GLU A 14 -12.10 -13.43 12.92
N GLU A 15 -13.15 -13.98 13.53
CA GLU A 15 -13.79 -13.40 14.73
C GLU A 15 -12.80 -13.37 15.91
N THR A 16 -12.11 -14.48 16.18
CA THR A 16 -11.09 -14.54 17.23
C THR A 16 -9.97 -13.52 17.04
N LEU A 17 -9.57 -13.26 15.79
CA LEU A 17 -8.56 -12.25 15.47
C LEU A 17 -9.12 -10.83 15.65
N LEU A 18 -10.36 -10.58 15.22
CA LEU A 18 -11.00 -9.28 15.39
C LEU A 18 -11.17 -8.89 16.86
N ASP A 19 -11.43 -9.83 17.77
CA ASP A 19 -11.49 -9.59 19.21
C ASP A 19 -10.16 -9.08 19.81
N ARG A 20 -9.05 -9.32 19.10
CA ARG A 20 -7.70 -8.86 19.47
C ARG A 20 -7.32 -7.52 18.84
N VAL A 21 -8.06 -7.06 17.84
CA VAL A 21 -7.79 -5.79 17.17
C VAL A 21 -8.28 -4.62 18.01
N ASP A 22 -7.38 -3.69 18.33
CA ASP A 22 -7.76 -2.40 18.90
C ASP A 22 -8.18 -1.44 17.77
N PHE A 23 -9.48 -1.25 17.61
CA PHE A 23 -10.05 -0.37 16.58
C PHE A 23 -9.72 1.13 16.75
N LYS A 24 -9.16 1.53 17.90
CA LYS A 24 -8.69 2.91 18.11
C LYS A 24 -7.25 3.10 17.63
N ARG A 25 -6.52 2.03 17.39
CA ARG A 25 -5.11 2.02 16.99
C ARG A 25 -4.90 1.37 15.62
N LEU A 26 -5.87 1.46 14.73
CA LEU A 26 -5.74 0.99 13.36
C LEU A 26 -4.67 1.81 12.60
N PRO A 27 -3.87 1.19 11.73
CA PRO A 27 -3.02 1.94 10.80
C PRO A 27 -3.91 2.77 9.87
N ARG A 28 -3.58 4.04 9.66
CA ARG A 28 -4.34 4.92 8.76
C ARG A 28 -4.07 4.60 7.29
N HIS A 29 -2.81 4.25 6.99
CA HIS A 29 -2.37 3.88 5.65
C HIS A 29 -1.64 2.54 5.68
N VAL A 30 -2.15 1.57 4.94
CA VAL A 30 -1.53 0.25 4.73
C VAL A 30 -1.02 0.13 3.30
N ALA A 31 0.28 -0.11 3.14
CA ALA A 31 0.90 -0.38 1.85
C ALA A 31 1.20 -1.89 1.72
N VAL A 32 1.00 -2.48 0.53
CA VAL A 32 1.18 -3.92 0.33
C VAL A 32 2.03 -4.24 -0.90
N ILE A 33 3.09 -5.01 -0.70
CA ILE A 33 3.86 -5.63 -1.79
C ILE A 33 3.30 -7.03 -2.03
N MET A 34 2.55 -7.18 -3.13
CA MET A 34 1.82 -8.37 -3.55
C MET A 34 2.75 -9.41 -4.21
N ASP A 35 3.60 -10.07 -3.41
CA ASP A 35 4.57 -11.04 -3.91
C ASP A 35 4.05 -12.48 -3.76
N GLY A 36 4.59 -13.38 -4.59
CA GLY A 36 4.31 -14.81 -4.52
C GLY A 36 3.42 -15.39 -5.62
N ASN A 37 2.82 -14.58 -6.50
CA ASN A 37 1.94 -15.05 -7.58
C ASN A 37 2.59 -16.16 -8.43
N GLY A 38 3.84 -15.96 -8.84
CA GLY A 38 4.58 -16.95 -9.63
C GLY A 38 4.91 -18.22 -8.87
N ARG A 39 5.25 -18.13 -7.58
CA ARG A 39 5.53 -19.28 -6.70
C ARG A 39 4.25 -20.09 -6.44
N TRP A 40 3.15 -19.41 -6.25
CA TRP A 40 1.83 -20.03 -6.08
C TRP A 40 1.43 -20.87 -7.30
N ALA A 41 1.58 -20.32 -8.50
CA ALA A 41 1.29 -21.02 -9.74
C ALA A 41 2.24 -22.22 -9.95
N LYS A 42 3.55 -22.03 -9.73
CA LYS A 42 4.55 -23.10 -9.85
C LYS A 42 4.27 -24.26 -8.89
N GLY A 43 3.89 -23.98 -7.65
CA GLY A 43 3.53 -25.00 -6.66
C GLY A 43 2.29 -25.83 -7.03
N ARG A 44 1.50 -25.35 -8.01
CA ARG A 44 0.29 -26.04 -8.53
C ARG A 44 0.44 -26.52 -9.96
N ASN A 45 1.67 -26.49 -10.52
CA ASN A 45 1.97 -26.84 -11.92
C ASN A 45 1.15 -26.01 -12.93
N LEU A 46 0.87 -24.73 -12.60
CA LEU A 46 0.11 -23.81 -13.44
C LEU A 46 1.05 -22.76 -14.09
N PRO A 47 0.67 -22.23 -15.25
CA PRO A 47 1.34 -21.08 -15.82
C PRO A 47 1.33 -19.88 -14.84
N ARG A 48 2.41 -19.07 -14.83
CA ARG A 48 2.58 -17.95 -13.91
C ARG A 48 1.41 -16.96 -13.93
N VAL A 49 0.78 -16.80 -15.08
CA VAL A 49 -0.41 -15.95 -15.29
C VAL A 49 -1.59 -16.36 -14.41
N GLU A 50 -1.77 -17.65 -14.15
CA GLU A 50 -2.85 -18.14 -13.28
C GLU A 50 -2.65 -17.70 -11.82
N GLY A 51 -1.41 -17.55 -11.37
CA GLY A 51 -1.13 -16.95 -10.06
C GLY A 51 -1.57 -15.48 -9.98
N HIS A 52 -1.33 -14.69 -11.04
CA HIS A 52 -1.81 -13.31 -11.08
C HIS A 52 -3.34 -13.23 -11.13
N ARG A 53 -3.98 -14.12 -11.89
CA ARG A 53 -5.46 -14.21 -11.94
C ARG A 53 -6.06 -14.58 -10.57
N ALA A 54 -5.47 -15.57 -9.89
CA ALA A 54 -5.89 -15.95 -8.54
C ALA A 54 -5.70 -14.81 -7.52
N GLY A 55 -4.62 -14.02 -7.67
CA GLY A 55 -4.33 -12.86 -6.82
C GLY A 55 -5.37 -11.73 -6.89
N ILE A 56 -6.21 -11.69 -7.93
CA ILE A 56 -7.31 -10.72 -8.04
C ILE A 56 -8.34 -10.91 -6.91
N ALA A 57 -8.62 -12.16 -6.53
CA ALA A 57 -9.55 -12.44 -5.43
C ALA A 57 -9.01 -11.88 -4.11
N SER A 58 -7.70 -11.95 -3.88
CA SER A 58 -7.05 -11.33 -2.71
C SER A 58 -7.15 -9.81 -2.73
N VAL A 59 -6.93 -9.17 -3.90
CA VAL A 59 -7.13 -7.71 -4.03
C VAL A 59 -8.52 -7.31 -3.59
N ARG A 60 -9.57 -7.95 -4.14
CA ARG A 60 -10.96 -7.66 -3.81
C ARG A 60 -11.21 -7.78 -2.31
N GLU A 61 -10.89 -8.95 -1.73
CA GLU A 61 -11.16 -9.23 -0.32
C GLU A 61 -10.45 -8.25 0.61
N ILE A 62 -9.18 -7.92 0.34
CA ILE A 62 -8.40 -7.03 1.20
C ILE A 62 -8.87 -5.59 1.09
N VAL A 63 -9.19 -5.11 -0.11
CA VAL A 63 -9.72 -3.75 -0.31
C VAL A 63 -11.09 -3.59 0.35
N GLU A 64 -12.00 -4.57 0.20
CA GLU A 64 -13.28 -4.54 0.91
C GLU A 64 -13.11 -4.61 2.43
N THR A 65 -12.18 -5.44 2.91
CA THR A 65 -11.89 -5.55 4.35
C THR A 65 -11.33 -4.24 4.90
N ALA A 66 -10.41 -3.60 4.19
CA ALA A 66 -9.85 -2.30 4.55
C ALA A 66 -10.93 -1.21 4.61
N ALA A 67 -11.84 -1.18 3.63
CA ALA A 67 -12.97 -0.24 3.62
C ALA A 67 -13.91 -0.46 4.81
N ARG A 68 -14.20 -1.72 5.15
CA ARG A 68 -15.06 -2.07 6.30
C ARG A 68 -14.39 -1.80 7.65
N LEU A 69 -13.06 -1.86 7.73
CA LEU A 69 -12.27 -1.44 8.89
C LEU A 69 -12.17 0.10 9.01
N GLU A 70 -12.70 0.84 8.04
CA GLU A 70 -12.61 2.29 7.98
C GLU A 70 -11.14 2.79 7.91
N LEU A 71 -10.23 2.02 7.26
CA LEU A 71 -8.88 2.49 7.00
C LEU A 71 -8.91 3.71 6.07
N GLY A 72 -7.98 4.66 6.26
CA GLY A 72 -7.91 5.87 5.43
C GLY A 72 -7.39 5.59 4.03
N VAL A 73 -6.29 4.86 3.92
CA VAL A 73 -5.59 4.60 2.66
C VAL A 73 -5.11 3.14 2.58
N MET A 74 -5.23 2.56 1.39
CA MET A 74 -4.57 1.29 1.04
C MET A 74 -3.85 1.43 -0.29
N THR A 75 -2.52 1.22 -0.30
CA THR A 75 -1.71 1.26 -1.52
C THR A 75 -1.21 -0.13 -1.89
N LEU A 76 -1.56 -0.61 -3.09
CA LEU A 76 -1.14 -1.91 -3.59
C LEU A 76 -0.08 -1.77 -4.69
N TYR A 77 1.05 -2.50 -4.58
CA TYR A 77 2.12 -2.53 -5.58
C TYR A 77 1.80 -3.55 -6.68
N ALA A 78 1.12 -3.10 -7.74
CA ALA A 78 0.63 -3.99 -8.79
C ALA A 78 1.61 -4.18 -9.95
N PHE A 79 2.35 -3.13 -10.36
CA PHE A 79 3.29 -3.22 -11.48
C PHE A 79 4.47 -2.25 -11.30
N SER A 80 5.67 -2.81 -11.10
CA SER A 80 6.89 -2.01 -10.96
C SER A 80 7.54 -1.68 -12.31
N VAL A 81 8.38 -0.63 -12.35
CA VAL A 81 9.19 -0.30 -13.53
C VAL A 81 10.12 -1.45 -13.96
N GLU A 82 10.56 -2.29 -13.03
CA GLU A 82 11.37 -3.46 -13.32
C GLU A 82 10.58 -4.57 -14.01
N ASN A 83 9.25 -4.59 -13.88
CA ASN A 83 8.40 -5.62 -14.49
C ASN A 83 8.32 -5.52 -16.03
N TRP A 84 8.72 -4.40 -16.63
CA TRP A 84 8.89 -4.29 -18.08
C TRP A 84 9.93 -5.24 -18.66
N LYS A 85 10.87 -5.73 -17.83
CA LYS A 85 11.86 -6.75 -18.22
C LYS A 85 11.27 -8.15 -18.36
N ARG A 86 10.02 -8.36 -17.95
CA ARG A 86 9.32 -9.65 -18.09
C ARG A 86 8.96 -9.92 -19.55
N PRO A 87 8.71 -11.20 -19.92
CA PRO A 87 8.24 -11.54 -21.25
C PRO A 87 7.01 -10.71 -21.65
N ARG A 88 6.98 -10.25 -22.91
CA ARG A 88 5.92 -9.36 -23.43
C ARG A 88 4.49 -9.92 -23.20
N TYR A 89 4.32 -11.24 -23.37
CA TYR A 89 3.02 -11.88 -23.15
C TYR A 89 2.55 -11.77 -21.67
N GLU A 90 3.48 -11.87 -20.70
CA GLU A 90 3.16 -11.73 -19.28
C GLU A 90 2.72 -10.29 -18.98
N VAL A 91 3.47 -9.30 -19.46
CA VAL A 91 3.12 -7.88 -19.31
C VAL A 91 1.75 -7.58 -19.93
N ALA A 92 1.51 -8.04 -21.17
CA ALA A 92 0.22 -7.84 -21.84
C ALA A 92 -0.95 -8.47 -21.04
N THR A 93 -0.73 -9.66 -20.48
CA THR A 93 -1.75 -10.32 -19.64
C THR A 93 -2.00 -9.55 -18.35
N LEU A 94 -0.96 -9.03 -17.68
CA LEU A 94 -1.12 -8.21 -16.48
C LEU A 94 -1.95 -6.95 -16.77
N MET A 95 -1.71 -6.28 -17.89
CA MET A 95 -2.47 -5.09 -18.29
C MET A 95 -3.93 -5.44 -18.65
N MET A 96 -4.15 -6.60 -19.28
CA MET A 96 -5.50 -7.11 -19.53
C MET A 96 -6.25 -7.39 -18.23
N LEU A 97 -5.62 -8.12 -17.29
CA LEU A 97 -6.21 -8.42 -15.98
C LEU A 97 -6.53 -7.16 -15.18
N LEU A 98 -5.67 -6.15 -15.24
CA LEU A 98 -5.94 -4.85 -14.60
C LEU A 98 -7.21 -4.19 -15.17
N LYS A 99 -7.34 -4.14 -16.51
CA LYS A 99 -8.53 -3.57 -17.14
C LYS A 99 -9.81 -4.35 -16.78
N GLU A 100 -9.74 -5.68 -16.78
CA GLU A 100 -10.85 -6.53 -16.37
C GLU A 100 -11.25 -6.29 -14.91
N TYR A 101 -10.25 -6.16 -14.03
CA TYR A 101 -10.49 -5.85 -12.61
C TYR A 101 -11.23 -4.53 -12.46
N LEU A 102 -10.70 -3.44 -13.04
CA LEU A 102 -11.30 -2.11 -12.93
C LEU A 102 -12.76 -2.11 -13.38
N ARG A 103 -13.08 -2.75 -14.53
CA ARG A 103 -14.45 -2.83 -15.05
C ARG A 103 -15.37 -3.63 -14.14
N LYS A 104 -14.92 -4.76 -13.63
CA LYS A 104 -15.74 -5.66 -12.79
C LYS A 104 -15.96 -5.10 -11.39
N GLU A 105 -14.94 -4.45 -10.83
CA GLU A 105 -14.98 -4.00 -9.43
C GLU A 105 -15.49 -2.57 -9.26
N LEU A 106 -15.69 -1.80 -10.35
CA LEU A 106 -16.14 -0.42 -10.25
C LEU A 106 -17.42 -0.30 -9.41
N LYS A 107 -18.40 -1.19 -9.64
CA LYS A 107 -19.62 -1.22 -8.82
C LYS A 107 -19.32 -1.50 -7.36
N THR A 108 -18.45 -2.45 -7.07
CA THR A 108 -18.02 -2.76 -5.70
C THR A 108 -17.35 -1.57 -5.02
N LEU A 109 -16.49 -0.84 -5.75
CA LEU A 109 -15.85 0.38 -5.25
C LEU A 109 -16.89 1.45 -4.90
N MET A 110 -17.87 1.65 -5.76
CA MET A 110 -18.96 2.61 -5.55
C MET A 110 -19.84 2.20 -4.35
N ASP A 111 -20.28 0.94 -4.30
CA ASP A 111 -21.18 0.42 -3.26
C ASP A 111 -20.53 0.46 -1.86
N ASN A 112 -19.18 0.37 -1.78
CA ASN A 112 -18.41 0.45 -0.53
C ASN A 112 -17.81 1.84 -0.26
N ASN A 113 -18.21 2.88 -1.00
CA ASN A 113 -17.70 4.26 -0.85
C ASN A 113 -16.17 4.35 -0.94
N ILE A 114 -15.54 3.55 -1.82
CA ILE A 114 -14.09 3.50 -2.01
C ILE A 114 -13.71 4.47 -3.13
N ARG A 115 -12.79 5.40 -2.85
CA ARG A 115 -12.18 6.27 -3.84
C ARG A 115 -10.96 5.59 -4.43
N PHE A 116 -10.89 5.49 -5.75
CA PHE A 116 -9.78 4.87 -6.47
C PHE A 116 -8.82 5.91 -7.05
N THR A 117 -7.51 5.62 -7.05
CA THR A 117 -6.50 6.40 -7.76
C THR A 117 -5.32 5.52 -8.18
N ALA A 118 -4.56 5.95 -9.19
CA ALA A 118 -3.34 5.29 -9.63
C ALA A 118 -2.13 6.20 -9.44
N ILE A 119 -0.99 5.64 -9.01
CA ILE A 119 0.30 6.35 -8.90
C ILE A 119 1.37 5.68 -9.73
N GLY A 120 2.39 6.45 -10.10
CA GLY A 120 3.52 6.04 -10.92
C GLY A 120 3.51 6.70 -12.30
N ARG A 121 4.31 6.20 -13.21
CA ARG A 121 4.41 6.72 -14.60
C ARG A 121 3.26 6.18 -15.45
N VAL A 122 2.03 6.55 -15.08
CA VAL A 122 0.78 6.08 -15.71
C VAL A 122 0.72 6.47 -17.19
N ASP A 123 1.26 7.64 -17.55
CA ASP A 123 1.33 8.13 -18.93
C ASP A 123 2.15 7.23 -19.86
N GLY A 124 3.06 6.43 -19.30
CA GLY A 124 3.83 5.43 -20.04
C GLY A 124 3.10 4.11 -20.29
N LEU A 125 1.86 3.94 -19.81
CA LEU A 125 1.05 2.75 -20.04
C LEU A 125 0.31 2.84 -21.39
N ASP A 126 -0.19 1.69 -21.87
CA ASP A 126 -1.02 1.66 -23.08
C ASP A 126 -2.24 2.59 -22.93
N PRO A 127 -2.60 3.38 -23.97
CA PRO A 127 -3.73 4.31 -23.89
C PRO A 127 -5.06 3.66 -23.48
N SER A 128 -5.28 2.38 -23.77
CA SER A 128 -6.47 1.67 -23.31
C SER A 128 -6.48 1.44 -21.80
N VAL A 129 -5.32 1.25 -21.19
CA VAL A 129 -5.18 1.14 -19.72
C VAL A 129 -5.40 2.49 -19.07
N GLN A 130 -4.77 3.55 -19.62
CA GLN A 130 -4.95 4.93 -19.13
C GLN A 130 -6.43 5.34 -19.12
N ARG A 131 -7.19 5.02 -20.17
CA ARG A 131 -8.63 5.32 -20.23
C ARG A 131 -9.43 4.61 -19.12
N GLU A 132 -9.15 3.32 -18.86
CA GLU A 132 -9.86 2.59 -17.78
C GLU A 132 -9.52 3.14 -16.40
N LEU A 133 -8.25 3.49 -16.16
CA LEU A 133 -7.82 4.13 -14.91
C LEU A 133 -8.54 5.45 -14.70
N LYS A 134 -8.49 6.33 -15.72
CA LYS A 134 -9.15 7.64 -15.67
C LYS A 134 -10.66 7.53 -15.48
N TYR A 135 -11.29 6.55 -16.11
CA TYR A 135 -12.71 6.28 -15.94
C TYR A 135 -13.03 5.88 -14.49
N ALA A 136 -12.29 4.92 -13.92
CA ALA A 136 -12.49 4.48 -12.55
C ALA A 136 -12.23 5.61 -11.53
N GLU A 137 -11.17 6.43 -11.73
CA GLU A 137 -10.88 7.61 -10.90
C GLU A 137 -12.05 8.62 -10.93
N ASN A 138 -12.56 8.95 -12.11
CA ASN A 138 -13.65 9.92 -12.27
C ASN A 138 -14.95 9.42 -11.62
N GLU A 139 -15.33 8.14 -11.84
CA GLU A 139 -16.54 7.56 -11.27
C GLU A 139 -16.50 7.54 -9.74
N THR A 140 -15.33 7.23 -9.16
CA THR A 140 -15.16 7.11 -7.71
C THR A 140 -14.73 8.43 -7.03
N ALA A 141 -14.56 9.52 -7.77
CA ALA A 141 -13.99 10.78 -7.25
C ALA A 141 -14.78 11.40 -6.08
N LYS A 142 -16.09 11.13 -6.01
CA LYS A 142 -16.98 11.65 -4.95
C LYS A 142 -17.04 10.76 -3.72
N ASN A 143 -16.45 9.56 -3.77
CA ASN A 143 -16.39 8.66 -2.63
C ASN A 143 -15.45 9.24 -1.57
N SER A 144 -15.83 9.11 -0.31
CA SER A 144 -15.16 9.73 0.84
C SER A 144 -14.63 8.73 1.86
N GLY A 145 -14.81 7.43 1.62
CA GLY A 145 -14.30 6.35 2.46
C GLY A 145 -12.84 6.02 2.15
N LEU A 146 -12.49 4.74 2.13
CA LEU A 146 -11.14 4.26 1.83
C LEU A 146 -10.61 4.85 0.52
N LEU A 147 -9.41 5.44 0.55
CA LEU A 147 -8.63 5.71 -0.65
C LEU A 147 -7.87 4.44 -1.06
N PHE A 148 -8.35 3.76 -2.09
CA PHE A 148 -7.64 2.64 -2.70
C PHE A 148 -6.70 3.15 -3.80
N GLN A 149 -5.42 3.06 -3.55
CA GLN A 149 -4.36 3.51 -4.45
C GLN A 149 -3.63 2.30 -5.06
N ILE A 150 -3.44 2.31 -6.38
CA ILE A 150 -2.70 1.27 -7.09
C ILE A 150 -1.41 1.84 -7.69
N ALA A 151 -0.26 1.25 -7.36
CA ALA A 151 1.04 1.64 -7.92
C ALA A 151 1.32 0.87 -9.21
N LEU A 152 1.37 1.60 -10.33
CA LEU A 152 1.52 1.09 -11.70
C LEU A 152 2.69 1.76 -12.42
N ASN A 153 3.52 0.98 -13.09
CA ASN A 153 4.75 1.48 -13.70
C ASN A 153 5.52 2.37 -12.70
N TYR A 154 5.51 1.89 -11.44
CA TYR A 154 6.00 2.62 -10.29
C TYR A 154 7.38 2.11 -9.85
N GLY A 155 8.18 3.01 -9.30
CA GLY A 155 9.42 2.70 -8.60
C GLY A 155 9.86 3.93 -7.81
N GLY A 156 10.20 3.77 -6.52
CA GLY A 156 10.52 4.88 -5.63
C GLY A 156 11.71 5.73 -6.11
N ARG A 157 12.74 5.10 -6.69
CA ARG A 157 13.85 5.85 -7.29
C ARG A 157 13.39 6.69 -8.48
N ALA A 158 12.49 6.14 -9.33
CA ALA A 158 11.92 6.87 -10.46
C ALA A 158 11.04 8.02 -9.96
N GLU A 159 10.20 7.81 -8.96
CA GLU A 159 9.39 8.85 -8.34
C GLU A 159 10.23 10.00 -7.80
N ILE A 160 11.31 9.71 -7.05
CA ILE A 160 12.23 10.73 -6.52
C ILE A 160 12.81 11.58 -7.66
N VAL A 161 13.29 10.95 -8.72
CA VAL A 161 13.85 11.68 -9.89
C VAL A 161 12.78 12.50 -10.60
N ASP A 162 11.57 11.94 -10.79
CA ASP A 162 10.45 12.66 -11.42
C ASP A 162 9.99 13.84 -10.57
N THR A 163 10.02 13.69 -9.25
CA THR A 163 9.70 14.76 -8.29
C THR A 163 10.72 15.90 -8.37
N VAL A 164 12.02 15.60 -8.39
CA VAL A 164 13.06 16.63 -8.59
C VAL A 164 12.83 17.39 -9.88
N ASN A 165 12.57 16.69 -10.99
CA ASN A 165 12.32 17.33 -12.28
C ASN A 165 11.06 18.21 -12.26
N ARG A 166 10.00 17.78 -11.58
CA ARG A 166 8.77 18.56 -11.38
C ARG A 166 9.02 19.81 -10.55
N ILE A 167 9.75 19.69 -9.45
CA ILE A 167 10.14 20.84 -8.60
C ILE A 167 10.96 21.84 -9.41
N MET A 168 11.97 21.36 -10.17
CA MET A 168 12.76 22.23 -11.03
C MET A 168 11.91 22.97 -12.06
N ALA A 169 10.90 22.34 -12.63
CA ALA A 169 9.97 22.98 -13.57
C ALA A 169 9.15 24.08 -12.87
N VAL A 170 8.58 23.78 -11.70
CA VAL A 170 7.80 24.74 -10.89
C VAL A 170 8.65 25.95 -10.48
N LEU A 171 9.88 25.74 -10.02
CA LEU A 171 10.78 26.83 -9.63
C LEU A 171 11.15 27.73 -10.80
N ARG A 172 11.39 27.16 -11.99
CA ARG A 172 11.65 27.96 -13.21
C ARG A 172 10.45 28.78 -13.63
N GLU A 173 9.24 28.17 -13.61
CA GLU A 173 8.01 28.85 -13.99
C GLU A 173 7.68 30.03 -13.05
N ARG A 174 8.00 29.88 -11.76
CA ARG A 174 7.76 30.92 -10.73
C ARG A 174 8.93 31.87 -10.54
N GLU A 175 10.01 31.74 -11.30
CA GLU A 175 11.23 32.55 -11.19
C GLU A 175 11.86 32.51 -9.78
N MET A 176 11.73 31.38 -9.07
CA MET A 176 12.19 31.19 -7.69
C MET A 176 13.56 30.48 -7.67
N SER A 177 14.63 31.18 -8.11
CA SER A 177 15.98 30.60 -8.18
C SER A 177 16.60 30.26 -6.82
N ASP A 178 16.20 30.98 -5.77
CA ASP A 178 16.79 30.90 -4.43
C ASP A 178 15.89 30.17 -3.42
N ALA A 179 14.86 29.45 -3.89
CA ALA A 179 13.96 28.71 -3.02
C ALA A 179 14.69 27.55 -2.33
N GLN A 180 14.56 27.47 -1.01
CA GLN A 180 14.98 26.30 -0.25
C GLN A 180 13.90 25.21 -0.33
N ILE A 181 14.34 23.97 -0.60
CA ILE A 181 13.46 22.80 -0.64
C ILE A 181 13.61 22.08 0.69
N ASP A 182 12.54 22.00 1.47
CA ASP A 182 12.45 21.16 2.66
C ASP A 182 11.71 19.85 2.37
N GLU A 183 11.61 18.97 3.38
CA GLU A 183 10.97 17.66 3.25
C GLU A 183 9.48 17.78 2.91
N GLN A 184 8.79 18.79 3.47
CA GLN A 184 7.37 19.02 3.21
C GLN A 184 7.15 19.45 1.76
N PHE A 185 7.94 20.43 1.29
CA PHE A 185 7.86 20.88 -0.09
C PHE A 185 8.15 19.74 -1.07
N PHE A 186 9.11 18.87 -0.75
CA PHE A 186 9.41 17.69 -1.57
C PHE A 186 8.23 16.70 -1.57
N SER A 187 7.67 16.41 -0.39
CA SER A 187 6.52 15.50 -0.23
C SER A 187 5.28 15.98 -0.98
N ASP A 188 5.04 17.31 -1.02
CA ASP A 188 3.92 17.91 -1.77
C ASP A 188 4.04 17.75 -3.29
N HIS A 189 5.20 17.29 -3.79
CA HIS A 189 5.46 17.04 -5.19
C HIS A 189 5.63 15.55 -5.55
N LEU A 190 5.52 14.64 -4.59
CA LEU A 190 5.50 13.20 -4.84
C LEU A 190 4.21 12.76 -5.56
N TYR A 191 4.16 11.53 -6.05
CA TYR A 191 2.93 10.94 -6.57
C TYR A 191 1.87 10.75 -5.49
N THR A 192 2.29 10.73 -4.23
CA THR A 192 1.46 10.60 -3.03
C THR A 192 1.18 11.94 -2.33
N ALA A 193 1.34 13.06 -3.03
CA ALA A 193 1.07 14.38 -2.48
C ALA A 193 -0.32 14.45 -1.82
N ASN A 194 -0.40 15.05 -0.63
CA ASN A 194 -1.61 15.15 0.22
C ASN A 194 -2.18 13.80 0.71
N ILE A 195 -1.38 12.75 0.72
CA ILE A 195 -1.72 11.45 1.29
C ILE A 195 -0.75 11.16 2.43
N ASP A 196 -1.26 10.76 3.58
CA ASP A 196 -0.42 10.39 4.72
C ASP A 196 0.50 9.22 4.34
N ASP A 197 1.72 9.22 4.85
CA ASP A 197 2.67 8.13 4.66
C ASP A 197 2.15 6.81 5.23
N PRO A 198 2.59 5.65 4.71
CA PRO A 198 2.21 4.35 5.25
C PRO A 198 2.63 4.17 6.70
N ASP A 199 1.68 3.77 7.56
CA ASP A 199 1.97 3.31 8.91
C ASP A 199 2.47 1.86 8.91
N LEU A 200 1.93 1.05 7.99
CA LEU A 200 2.20 -0.38 7.88
C LEU A 200 2.50 -0.76 6.43
N LEU A 201 3.68 -1.36 6.22
CA LEU A 201 4.05 -2.02 4.98
C LEU A 201 3.94 -3.54 5.16
N ILE A 202 3.06 -4.18 4.40
CA ILE A 202 2.92 -5.63 4.37
C ILE A 202 3.65 -6.18 3.14
N ARG A 203 4.49 -7.21 3.34
CA ARG A 203 5.06 -7.97 2.25
C ARG A 203 4.74 -9.45 2.36
N THR A 204 4.09 -10.00 1.32
CA THR A 204 3.78 -11.43 1.23
C THR A 204 4.98 -12.24 0.73
N SER A 205 4.97 -13.56 0.93
CA SER A 205 5.91 -14.55 0.41
C SER A 205 7.28 -14.62 1.08
N GLY A 206 7.46 -14.02 2.28
CA GLY A 206 8.63 -14.21 3.13
C GLY A 206 9.91 -13.44 2.75
N GLU A 207 9.81 -12.46 1.85
CA GLU A 207 10.97 -11.68 1.40
C GLU A 207 11.14 -10.38 2.20
N LEU A 208 12.36 -10.10 2.69
CA LEU A 208 12.68 -8.97 3.60
C LEU A 208 13.16 -7.69 2.88
N ARG A 209 12.83 -7.50 1.62
CA ARG A 209 13.24 -6.30 0.88
C ARG A 209 12.03 -5.46 0.46
N VAL A 210 12.19 -4.15 0.34
CA VAL A 210 11.12 -3.22 -0.06
C VAL A 210 10.96 -3.07 -1.58
N SER A 211 11.85 -3.64 -2.36
CA SER A 211 11.80 -3.74 -3.83
C SER A 211 11.46 -2.42 -4.54
N ASN A 212 12.10 -1.33 -4.13
CA ASN A 212 11.92 -0.01 -4.74
C ASN A 212 10.48 0.55 -4.60
N PHE A 213 9.73 0.12 -3.57
CA PHE A 213 8.37 0.56 -3.30
C PHE A 213 8.33 1.65 -2.24
N LEU A 214 7.69 2.79 -2.54
CA LEU A 214 7.42 3.92 -1.65
C LEU A 214 8.63 4.35 -0.80
N LEU A 215 9.84 4.45 -1.40
CA LEU A 215 11.11 4.60 -0.66
C LEU A 215 11.15 5.82 0.24
N TRP A 216 10.52 6.93 -0.14
CA TRP A 216 10.42 8.12 0.67
C TRP A 216 9.40 7.92 1.79
N GLN A 217 8.24 7.44 1.43
CA GLN A 217 7.06 7.38 2.28
C GLN A 217 7.13 6.32 3.38
N ILE A 218 7.91 5.23 3.18
CA ILE A 218 8.02 4.14 4.18
C ILE A 218 9.13 4.35 5.20
N ALA A 219 9.72 5.55 5.27
CA ALA A 219 10.86 5.84 6.14
C ALA A 219 10.59 5.47 7.61
N TYR A 220 9.35 5.60 8.07
CA TYR A 220 8.92 5.29 9.44
C TYR A 220 7.79 4.25 9.50
N ALA A 221 7.53 3.55 8.40
CA ALA A 221 6.52 2.50 8.37
C ALA A 221 6.97 1.25 9.14
N GLU A 222 6.07 0.67 9.91
CA GLU A 222 6.27 -0.68 10.45
C GLU A 222 6.20 -1.71 9.32
N ILE A 223 7.07 -2.72 9.33
CA ILE A 223 7.13 -3.73 8.27
C ILE A 223 6.65 -5.07 8.82
N HIS A 224 5.59 -5.60 8.22
CA HIS A 224 5.10 -6.95 8.46
C HIS A 224 5.41 -7.86 7.27
N VAL A 225 6.15 -8.95 7.51
CA VAL A 225 6.50 -9.93 6.48
C VAL A 225 5.83 -11.26 6.77
N THR A 226 4.96 -11.70 5.88
CA THR A 226 4.31 -13.01 5.99
C THR A 226 4.82 -14.00 4.93
N LYS A 227 4.86 -15.29 5.29
CA LYS A 227 5.20 -16.38 4.35
C LYS A 227 4.05 -16.71 3.39
N VAL A 228 2.84 -16.25 3.67
CA VAL A 228 1.66 -16.46 2.81
C VAL A 228 1.94 -15.87 1.44
N LEU A 229 1.63 -16.61 0.39
CA LEU A 229 1.73 -16.14 -0.99
C LEU A 229 0.53 -15.26 -1.33
N TRP A 230 0.70 -14.19 -2.13
CA TRP A 230 -0.36 -13.23 -2.39
C TRP A 230 -1.71 -13.86 -2.80
N PRO A 231 -1.79 -14.87 -3.71
CA PRO A 231 -3.06 -15.48 -4.06
C PRO A 231 -3.81 -16.18 -2.92
N ASP A 232 -3.12 -16.49 -1.82
CA ASP A 232 -3.71 -17.12 -0.62
C ASP A 232 -3.85 -16.12 0.54
N PHE A 233 -3.42 -14.88 0.40
CA PHE A 233 -3.53 -13.82 1.42
C PHE A 233 -4.98 -13.37 1.54
N ARG A 234 -5.53 -13.39 2.76
CA ARG A 234 -6.95 -13.13 3.06
C ARG A 234 -7.09 -12.14 4.21
N ARG A 235 -8.33 -11.80 4.54
CA ARG A 235 -8.65 -10.89 5.65
C ARG A 235 -8.03 -11.29 7.00
N ARG A 236 -7.94 -12.59 7.28
CA ARG A 236 -7.28 -13.09 8.48
C ARG A 236 -5.81 -12.66 8.54
N ASP A 237 -5.09 -12.74 7.42
CA ASP A 237 -3.67 -12.36 7.35
C ASP A 237 -3.51 -10.83 7.49
N LEU A 238 -4.48 -10.05 7.02
CA LEU A 238 -4.53 -8.61 7.26
C LEU A 238 -4.77 -8.30 8.75
N PHE A 239 -5.68 -9.02 9.41
CA PHE A 239 -5.89 -8.86 10.85
C PHE A 239 -4.63 -9.22 11.65
N GLU A 240 -3.94 -10.31 11.30
CA GLU A 240 -2.66 -10.69 11.92
C GLU A 240 -1.60 -9.58 11.74
N ALA A 241 -1.52 -8.98 10.55
CA ALA A 241 -0.60 -7.88 10.29
C ALA A 241 -0.94 -6.62 11.11
N ILE A 242 -2.23 -6.31 11.27
CA ILE A 242 -2.68 -5.19 12.10
C ILE A 242 -2.39 -5.45 13.60
N ILE A 243 -2.63 -6.67 14.08
CA ILE A 243 -2.31 -7.05 15.48
C ILE A 243 -0.81 -6.95 15.73
N ASP A 244 0.03 -7.43 14.78
CA ASP A 244 1.49 -7.30 14.87
C ASP A 244 1.90 -5.82 14.92
N PHE A 245 1.36 -4.97 14.05
CA PHE A 245 1.56 -3.53 14.09
C PHE A 245 1.20 -2.92 15.45
N GLN A 246 0.05 -3.28 16.01
CA GLN A 246 -0.44 -2.76 17.29
C GLN A 246 0.37 -3.24 18.51
N SER A 247 1.08 -4.37 18.37
CA SER A 247 1.96 -4.89 19.41
C SER A 247 3.28 -4.14 19.54
N ARG A 248 3.61 -3.29 18.56
CA ARG A 248 4.87 -2.53 18.51
C ARG A 248 4.68 -1.12 19.07
N GLU A 249 5.71 -0.65 19.78
CA GLU A 249 5.80 0.75 20.22
C GLU A 249 6.52 1.58 19.15
N ARG A 250 5.85 2.61 18.64
CA ARG A 250 6.44 3.56 17.68
C ARG A 250 7.21 4.63 18.45
N ARG A 251 8.54 4.55 18.47
CA ARG A 251 9.39 5.45 19.26
C ARG A 251 9.86 6.71 18.52
N TYR A 252 9.71 6.86 17.21
CA TYR A 252 10.12 8.02 16.40
C TYR A 252 11.42 8.69 16.84
N GLY A 253 12.40 7.91 17.34
CA GLY A 253 13.67 8.41 17.88
C GLY A 253 13.59 8.97 19.32
N GLY A 254 12.43 8.92 19.98
CA GLY A 254 12.27 9.32 21.37
C GLY A 254 12.71 8.21 22.34
N VAL A 255 13.24 8.61 23.50
CA VAL A 255 13.54 7.72 24.63
C VAL A 255 12.37 7.81 25.61
N ASP A 256 11.85 6.66 26.09
CA ASP A 256 10.82 6.68 27.12
C ASP A 256 11.32 7.38 28.40
N GLU A 257 10.43 8.14 29.06
CA GLU A 257 10.77 8.82 30.33
C GLU A 257 11.29 7.85 31.39
N SER A 258 10.85 6.57 31.35
CA SER A 258 11.37 5.52 32.22
C SER A 258 12.84 5.13 31.92
N ASP A 259 13.22 5.11 30.64
CA ASP A 259 14.61 4.84 30.23
C ASP A 259 15.50 6.05 30.53
N ALA A 260 14.99 7.27 30.40
CA ALA A 260 15.70 8.49 30.77
C ALA A 260 15.98 8.57 32.28
N GLN A 261 15.05 8.14 33.14
CA GLN A 261 15.25 8.06 34.60
C GLN A 261 16.31 7.03 35.00
N MET A 262 16.37 5.86 34.35
CA MET A 262 17.40 4.86 34.62
C MET A 262 18.83 5.39 34.34
N PHE A 263 19.01 6.22 33.31
CA PHE A 263 20.31 6.85 33.01
C PHE A 263 20.70 7.90 34.05
N ILE A 264 19.75 8.66 34.58
CA ILE A 264 20.00 9.68 35.60
C ILE A 264 20.36 9.03 36.95
N GLU A 265 19.71 7.91 37.31
CA GLU A 265 20.04 7.17 38.56
C GLU A 265 21.37 6.43 38.47
N ALA A 266 21.81 5.99 37.29
CA ALA A 266 23.10 5.33 37.09
C ALA A 266 24.28 6.32 37.21
N ASP A 267 24.13 7.56 36.73
CA ASP A 267 25.17 8.60 36.87
C ASP A 267 25.22 9.23 38.26
N GLY A 268 24.12 9.21 39.00
CA GLY A 268 24.06 9.75 40.38
C GLY A 268 24.71 8.89 41.45
N ASN A 269 25.13 7.65 41.16
CA ASN A 269 25.70 6.71 42.13
C ASN A 269 27.25 6.54 42.03
N GLN A 270 27.91 7.46 41.30
CA GLN A 270 29.40 7.53 41.21
C GLN A 270 29.99 8.82 41.83
N GLY A 271 29.31 9.37 42.85
CA GLY A 271 29.77 10.52 43.62
C GLY A 271 30.22 10.12 45.05
#